data_458b831fd2f98c3f3ee65db6f7bf3f39
#
_entry.id   458b831fd2f98c3f3ee65db6f7bf3f39
#
_cell.length_a   1.000
_cell.length_b   1.000
_cell.length_c   1.000
_cell.angle_alpha   90.00
_cell.angle_beta   90.00
_cell.angle_gamma   90.00
#
_symmetry.space_group_name_H-M   'P 1'
#
loop_
_entity.id
_entity.type
_entity.pdbx_description
1 polymer ?
#
loop_
_entity_poly.entity_id
_entity_poly.type
_entity_poly.pdbx_seq_one_letter_code
_entity_poly.pdbx_strand_id
1 'polypeptide(L)'
;GYDVLKSKYTKNVPDMAGMMYTSNMKDGTGLVYDSKQNKRNYLLDLYANYAHVFNEKHNFSAMAGYGWQHFWKKFDATTLSPEGKELFSPNHYESEYYLLSFYGRLNYSYDNRYMITATLRSDASSRFAKDNRWGLFPSVALGWKISQEAFLRDSEVLSDLKLRLSYGQTGQQDILNDYPYMTTFTVSYPESCYQFGDKWYYTYRPNGYDSDIKWETTETYNIGLDYGFLNNRIYGSVDYYQRHTKDLLNTINVISGTNYSSVITTNIGEMDNKGVEFAINAVPIHTKKWKWTVGLNYTWNDSEITKLNVIDSDANFVQTGAISGTGKTVQVFMVGQRPYTFYLAKQAYDDNGKPIEGQYVQPDGSISATETKYATNKSALPTSYLGFNTQLTYKNWDFAISGHGAFGNYVYNYVAADQYVQSVYSDQGNFSNILRRTKDSGFQNQQLYSDYFLEKGNFFRIDNISLGYTFQKLWNGSSSLRLTLGVQNVATFTGYSGIDPEIYSGIDKEVYPRPRVFSLSANLNF
;
A
#
# COMPACT_ATOMS: atom_id res chain seq x y z
N GLY A 1 26.96 -0.96 -5.64
CA GLY A 1 26.38 -1.74 -4.55
C GLY A 1 26.01 -3.15 -5.01
N TYR A 2 26.05 -4.08 -4.09
CA TYR A 2 25.64 -5.46 -4.30
C TYR A 2 24.81 -5.92 -3.12
N ASP A 3 23.58 -6.39 -3.37
CA ASP A 3 22.66 -6.89 -2.37
C ASP A 3 22.27 -8.34 -2.70
N VAL A 4 22.31 -9.21 -1.69
CA VAL A 4 21.98 -10.63 -1.80
C VAL A 4 20.99 -11.01 -0.71
N LEU A 5 19.83 -11.49 -1.11
CA LEU A 5 18.88 -12.13 -0.22
C LEU A 5 18.78 -13.63 -0.54
N LYS A 6 19.03 -14.46 0.45
CA LYS A 6 18.73 -15.90 0.39
C LYS A 6 17.77 -16.24 1.50
N SER A 7 16.61 -16.75 1.17
CA SER A 7 15.64 -17.21 2.15
C SER A 7 15.25 -18.65 1.88
N LYS A 8 15.04 -19.40 2.97
CA LYS A 8 14.43 -20.72 2.95
C LYS A 8 13.23 -20.67 3.87
N TYR A 9 12.11 -21.18 3.39
CA TYR A 9 10.91 -21.33 4.19
C TYR A 9 10.45 -22.80 4.11
N THR A 10 10.23 -23.41 5.28
CA THR A 10 9.70 -24.76 5.42
C THR A 10 8.42 -24.70 6.24
N LYS A 11 7.34 -25.27 5.72
CA LYS A 11 6.07 -25.45 6.43
C LYS A 11 5.77 -26.93 6.51
N ASN A 12 5.69 -27.44 7.74
CA ASN A 12 5.27 -28.81 8.01
C ASN A 12 3.85 -28.79 8.59
N VAL A 13 2.95 -29.48 7.93
CA VAL A 13 1.61 -29.74 8.43
C VAL A 13 1.55 -31.22 8.77
N PRO A 14 1.37 -31.58 10.06
CA PRO A 14 1.30 -32.96 10.44
C PRO A 14 0.04 -33.61 9.87
N ASP A 15 0.11 -34.92 9.67
CA ASP A 15 -1.07 -35.71 9.33
C ASP A 15 -1.98 -35.77 10.55
N MET A 16 -3.17 -35.18 10.44
CA MET A 16 -4.18 -35.18 11.52
C MET A 16 -5.54 -35.55 10.95
N ALA A 17 -6.19 -36.53 11.58
CA ALA A 17 -7.57 -36.86 11.27
C ALA A 17 -8.48 -35.65 11.50
N GLY A 18 -9.03 -35.07 10.43
CA GLY A 18 -9.87 -33.88 10.46
C GLY A 18 -9.29 -32.67 9.72
N MET A 19 -8.03 -32.68 9.27
CA MET A 19 -7.46 -31.69 8.37
C MET A 19 -7.56 -32.19 6.92
N MET A 20 -8.68 -31.99 6.27
CA MET A 20 -8.84 -32.32 4.84
C MET A 20 -8.50 -31.11 3.99
N TYR A 21 -7.34 -31.13 3.34
CA TYR A 21 -6.92 -30.07 2.43
C TYR A 21 -7.53 -30.21 1.03
N THR A 22 -7.78 -31.42 0.57
CA THR A 22 -8.49 -31.69 -0.69
C THR A 22 -9.19 -33.03 -0.63
N SER A 23 -10.31 -33.15 -1.33
CA SER A 23 -11.09 -34.38 -1.48
C SER A 23 -10.35 -35.56 -2.16
N ASN A 24 -9.16 -35.32 -2.68
CA ASN A 24 -8.37 -36.28 -3.45
C ASN A 24 -7.20 -36.91 -2.68
N MET A 25 -6.98 -36.56 -1.42
CA MET A 25 -5.90 -37.15 -0.63
C MET A 25 -6.37 -38.44 0.03
N LYS A 26 -6.09 -39.56 -0.61
CA LYS A 26 -6.42 -40.91 -0.08
C LYS A 26 -5.55 -41.30 1.11
N ASP A 27 -4.38 -40.68 1.29
CA ASP A 27 -3.32 -41.16 2.19
C ASP A 27 -2.99 -40.17 3.31
N GLY A 28 -3.96 -39.32 3.73
CA GLY A 28 -3.76 -38.36 4.80
C GLY A 28 -3.69 -36.91 4.35
N THR A 29 -3.56 -35.99 5.31
CA THR A 29 -3.70 -34.56 5.12
C THR A 29 -2.42 -33.77 5.37
N GLY A 30 -1.35 -34.46 5.80
CA GLY A 30 -0.06 -33.85 6.07
C GLY A 30 0.65 -33.39 4.81
N LEU A 31 1.42 -32.29 4.92
CA LEU A 31 2.27 -31.82 3.84
C LEU A 31 3.55 -31.17 4.36
N VAL A 32 4.59 -31.28 3.56
CA VAL A 32 5.87 -30.57 3.71
C VAL A 32 6.03 -29.64 2.53
N TYR A 33 5.93 -28.35 2.79
CA TYR A 33 6.20 -27.31 1.79
C TYR A 33 7.57 -26.71 2.03
N ASP A 34 8.47 -26.85 1.09
CA ASP A 34 9.80 -26.23 1.09
C ASP A 34 9.90 -25.22 -0.04
N SER A 35 10.33 -24.01 0.28
CA SER A 35 10.66 -23.01 -0.74
C SER A 35 12.01 -22.35 -0.48
N LYS A 36 12.68 -22.00 -1.57
CA LYS A 36 13.94 -21.27 -1.57
C LYS A 36 13.81 -20.06 -2.48
N GLN A 37 14.18 -18.90 -2.00
CA GLN A 37 14.26 -17.69 -2.80
C GLN A 37 15.67 -17.13 -2.75
N ASN A 38 16.22 -16.83 -3.92
CA ASN A 38 17.48 -16.13 -4.08
C ASN A 38 17.22 -14.85 -4.86
N LYS A 39 17.67 -13.71 -4.33
CA LYS A 39 17.68 -12.43 -5.06
C LYS A 39 19.10 -11.90 -5.10
N ARG A 40 19.48 -11.30 -6.22
CA ARG A 40 20.75 -10.61 -6.40
C ARG A 40 20.48 -9.29 -7.11
N ASN A 41 20.85 -8.21 -6.48
CA ASN A 41 20.70 -6.88 -7.04
C ASN A 41 22.07 -6.23 -7.16
N TYR A 42 22.34 -5.69 -8.32
CA TYR A 42 23.56 -4.93 -8.60
C TYR A 42 23.18 -3.48 -8.87
N LEU A 43 23.93 -2.58 -8.27
CA LEU A 43 23.76 -1.13 -8.43
C LEU A 43 25.10 -0.52 -8.78
N LEU A 44 25.16 0.20 -9.89
CA LEU A 44 26.22 1.14 -10.22
C LEU A 44 25.61 2.53 -10.31
N ASP A 45 26.18 3.48 -9.56
CA ASP A 45 25.78 4.88 -9.59
C ASP A 45 27.04 5.73 -9.68
N LEU A 46 27.17 6.47 -10.79
CA LEU A 46 28.30 7.34 -11.08
C LEU A 46 27.76 8.75 -11.25
N TYR A 47 28.27 9.68 -10.44
CA TYR A 47 27.87 11.07 -10.57
C TYR A 47 29.04 12.03 -10.35
N ALA A 48 28.94 13.17 -10.99
CA ALA A 48 29.81 14.31 -10.74
C ALA A 48 28.97 15.45 -10.16
N ASN A 49 29.51 16.10 -9.14
CA ASN A 49 28.88 17.24 -8.49
C ASN A 49 29.84 18.43 -8.47
N TYR A 50 29.36 19.58 -8.89
CA TYR A 50 30.04 20.84 -8.80
C TYR A 50 29.26 21.80 -7.91
N ALA A 51 29.91 22.44 -6.95
CA ALA A 51 29.29 23.42 -6.08
C ALA A 51 30.25 24.62 -5.91
N HIS A 52 29.71 25.82 -6.07
CA HIS A 52 30.48 27.06 -5.88
C HIS A 52 29.59 28.18 -5.36
N VAL A 53 30.17 29.06 -4.54
CA VAL A 53 29.56 30.27 -4.04
C VAL A 53 30.25 31.47 -4.70
N PHE A 54 29.50 32.19 -5.53
CA PHE A 54 30.02 33.43 -6.18
C PHE A 54 29.56 34.65 -5.37
N ASN A 55 30.44 35.57 -5.12
CA ASN A 55 30.18 36.84 -4.44
C ASN A 55 29.39 36.67 -3.12
N GLU A 56 29.66 35.62 -2.37
CA GLU A 56 29.02 35.27 -1.07
C GLU A 56 27.49 35.14 -1.09
N LYS A 57 26.83 35.46 -2.21
CA LYS A 57 25.36 35.51 -2.34
C LYS A 57 24.78 34.50 -3.33
N HIS A 58 25.56 34.06 -4.29
CA HIS A 58 25.10 33.19 -5.35
C HIS A 58 25.60 31.79 -5.10
N ASN A 59 24.76 30.95 -4.48
CA ASN A 59 25.07 29.55 -4.29
C ASN A 59 24.60 28.74 -5.52
N PHE A 60 25.51 28.12 -6.21
CA PHE A 60 25.25 27.29 -7.37
C PHE A 60 25.74 25.86 -7.15
N SER A 61 24.90 24.87 -7.46
CA SER A 61 25.37 23.49 -7.58
C SER A 61 24.75 22.81 -8.79
N ALA A 62 25.57 22.02 -9.47
CA ALA A 62 25.16 21.20 -10.60
C ALA A 62 25.61 19.75 -10.39
N MET A 63 24.74 18.81 -10.69
CA MET A 63 25.03 17.40 -10.63
C MET A 63 24.61 16.74 -11.94
N ALA A 64 25.44 15.85 -12.47
CA ALA A 64 25.09 14.95 -13.57
C ALA A 64 25.49 13.52 -13.18
N GLY A 65 24.65 12.56 -13.51
CA GLY A 65 24.89 11.19 -13.11
C GLY A 65 24.32 10.16 -14.06
N TYR A 66 24.81 8.95 -13.88
CA TYR A 66 24.44 7.73 -14.58
C TYR A 66 24.19 6.65 -13.54
N GLY A 67 23.04 5.98 -13.65
CA GLY A 67 22.68 4.85 -12.82
C GLY A 67 22.43 3.61 -13.67
N TRP A 68 22.88 2.47 -13.20
CA TRP A 68 22.58 1.16 -13.77
C TRP A 68 22.23 0.20 -12.65
N GLN A 69 21.12 -0.53 -12.83
CA GLN A 69 20.63 -1.51 -11.87
C GLN A 69 20.24 -2.77 -12.59
N HIS A 70 20.60 -3.90 -11.98
CA HIS A 70 20.21 -5.23 -12.43
C HIS A 70 19.57 -5.97 -11.26
N PHE A 71 18.37 -6.45 -11.45
CA PHE A 71 17.60 -7.23 -10.50
C PHE A 71 17.41 -8.63 -11.04
N TRP A 72 17.81 -9.61 -10.26
CA TRP A 72 17.65 -11.02 -10.57
C TRP A 72 17.00 -11.74 -9.39
N LYS A 73 16.03 -12.58 -9.67
CA LYS A 73 15.41 -13.42 -8.66
C LYS A 73 15.17 -14.82 -9.18
N LYS A 74 15.34 -15.81 -8.28
CA LYS A 74 15.01 -17.21 -8.51
C LYS A 74 14.20 -17.72 -7.33
N PHE A 75 13.16 -18.46 -7.64
CA PHE A 75 12.29 -19.10 -6.66
C PHE A 75 12.08 -20.55 -7.04
N ASP A 76 12.30 -21.46 -6.09
CA ASP A 76 12.05 -22.88 -6.21
C ASP A 76 11.16 -23.31 -5.04
N ALA A 77 10.08 -24.04 -5.30
CA ALA A 77 9.22 -24.60 -4.26
C ALA A 77 8.77 -26.02 -4.60
N THR A 78 8.69 -26.85 -3.56
CA THR A 78 8.17 -28.22 -3.63
C THR A 78 7.15 -28.45 -2.55
N THR A 79 6.12 -29.25 -2.85
CA THR A 79 5.11 -29.69 -1.88
C THR A 79 5.06 -31.20 -1.89
N LEU A 80 5.45 -31.80 -0.77
CA LEU A 80 5.55 -33.24 -0.61
C LEU A 80 4.56 -33.71 0.46
N SER A 81 4.14 -34.97 0.40
CA SER A 81 3.51 -35.65 1.55
C SER A 81 4.53 -35.85 2.68
N PRO A 82 4.11 -36.19 3.91
CA PRO A 82 5.03 -36.55 4.99
C PRO A 82 6.00 -37.68 4.64
N GLU A 83 5.59 -38.61 3.77
CA GLU A 83 6.39 -39.73 3.29
C GLU A 83 7.31 -39.35 2.12
N GLY A 84 7.29 -38.09 1.69
CA GLY A 84 8.16 -37.59 0.63
C GLY A 84 7.62 -37.74 -0.78
N LYS A 85 6.34 -38.12 -0.96
CA LYS A 85 5.71 -38.19 -2.29
C LYS A 85 5.32 -36.78 -2.76
N GLU A 86 5.58 -36.46 -4.00
CA GLU A 86 5.21 -35.20 -4.62
C GLU A 86 3.67 -35.06 -4.71
N LEU A 87 3.13 -34.00 -4.09
CA LEU A 87 1.69 -33.71 -4.06
C LEU A 87 1.29 -32.73 -5.18
N PHE A 88 2.18 -31.80 -5.51
CA PHE A 88 1.99 -30.82 -6.57
C PHE A 88 3.28 -30.67 -7.35
N SER A 89 3.18 -30.39 -8.64
CA SER A 89 4.33 -30.10 -9.49
C SER A 89 5.22 -29.00 -8.88
N PRO A 90 6.56 -29.18 -8.89
CA PRO A 90 7.47 -28.17 -8.39
C PRO A 90 7.25 -26.83 -9.10
N ASN A 91 7.24 -25.76 -8.33
CA ASN A 91 7.18 -24.40 -8.87
C ASN A 91 8.60 -23.85 -8.99
N HIS A 92 9.02 -23.61 -10.23
CA HIS A 92 10.30 -22.99 -10.55
C HIS A 92 10.06 -21.69 -11.31
N TYR A 93 10.64 -20.60 -10.82
CA TYR A 93 10.53 -19.29 -11.43
C TYR A 93 11.87 -18.56 -11.36
N GLU A 94 12.33 -18.05 -12.50
CA GLU A 94 13.53 -17.24 -12.61
C GLU A 94 13.25 -16.05 -13.52
N SER A 95 13.64 -14.86 -13.10
CA SER A 95 13.42 -13.63 -13.84
C SER A 95 14.45 -12.57 -13.50
N GLU A 96 14.71 -11.68 -14.45
CA GLU A 96 15.61 -10.54 -14.29
C GLU A 96 15.10 -9.33 -15.07
N TYR A 97 15.44 -8.14 -14.58
CA TYR A 97 15.22 -6.91 -15.33
C TYR A 97 16.29 -5.87 -15.02
N TYR A 98 16.41 -4.89 -15.91
CA TYR A 98 17.40 -3.84 -15.86
C TYR A 98 16.73 -2.46 -15.84
N LEU A 99 17.35 -1.55 -15.07
CA LEU A 99 17.06 -0.12 -15.09
C LEU A 99 18.33 0.65 -15.45
N LEU A 100 18.20 1.59 -16.37
CA LEU A 100 19.26 2.49 -16.81
C LEU A 100 18.76 3.92 -16.63
N SER A 101 19.58 4.79 -16.07
CA SER A 101 19.20 6.16 -15.74
C SER A 101 20.28 7.17 -16.14
N PHE A 102 19.88 8.25 -16.78
CA PHE A 102 20.68 9.46 -16.89
C PHE A 102 19.95 10.60 -16.19
N TYR A 103 20.67 11.36 -15.36
CA TYR A 103 20.03 12.42 -14.62
C TYR A 103 20.93 13.64 -14.45
N GLY A 104 20.31 14.82 -14.38
CA GLY A 104 20.97 16.06 -14.07
C GLY A 104 20.12 16.91 -13.14
N ARG A 105 20.78 17.63 -12.23
CA ARG A 105 20.15 18.55 -11.29
C ARG A 105 20.95 19.84 -11.21
N LEU A 106 20.24 20.95 -11.25
CA LEU A 106 20.76 22.28 -11.01
C LEU A 106 20.07 22.86 -9.78
N ASN A 107 20.85 23.39 -8.84
CA ASN A 107 20.34 24.16 -7.72
C ASN A 107 21.00 25.52 -7.75
N TYR A 108 20.22 26.55 -7.57
CA TYR A 108 20.71 27.92 -7.44
C TYR A 108 19.95 28.62 -6.32
N SER A 109 20.67 29.34 -5.46
CA SER A 109 20.04 30.25 -4.52
C SER A 109 20.76 31.58 -4.50
N TYR A 110 19.95 32.63 -4.45
CA TYR A 110 20.42 34.00 -4.29
C TYR A 110 20.15 34.47 -2.86
N ASP A 111 21.23 34.86 -2.18
CA ASP A 111 21.22 35.40 -0.81
C ASP A 111 20.43 34.50 0.20
N ASN A 112 20.40 33.20 -0.05
CA ASN A 112 19.60 32.22 0.70
C ASN A 112 18.09 32.54 0.79
N ARG A 113 17.61 33.48 -0.05
CA ARG A 113 16.21 33.94 -0.09
C ARG A 113 15.41 33.36 -1.25
N TYR A 114 15.98 33.42 -2.44
CA TYR A 114 15.34 32.92 -3.66
C TYR A 114 16.07 31.68 -4.13
N MET A 115 15.32 30.59 -4.28
CA MET A 115 15.87 29.29 -4.58
C MET A 115 15.18 28.72 -5.81
N ILE A 116 15.95 28.09 -6.69
CA ILE A 116 15.44 27.29 -7.80
C ILE A 116 16.18 25.97 -7.86
N THR A 117 15.44 24.89 -8.03
CA THR A 117 15.96 23.56 -8.33
C THR A 117 15.33 23.08 -9.63
N ALA A 118 16.13 22.64 -10.58
CA ALA A 118 15.67 21.99 -11.81
C ALA A 118 16.31 20.62 -11.90
N THR A 119 15.52 19.59 -12.21
CA THR A 119 16.00 18.21 -12.39
C THR A 119 15.43 17.67 -13.69
N LEU A 120 16.28 16.98 -14.45
CA LEU A 120 15.87 16.19 -15.60
C LEU A 120 16.40 14.79 -15.43
N ARG A 121 15.50 13.79 -15.55
CA ARG A 121 15.85 12.38 -15.44
C ARG A 121 15.27 11.60 -16.62
N SER A 122 16.08 10.77 -17.24
CA SER A 122 15.67 9.85 -18.29
C SER A 122 15.98 8.44 -17.82
N ASP A 123 14.96 7.60 -17.71
CA ASP A 123 15.06 6.22 -17.23
C ASP A 123 14.62 5.25 -18.31
N ALA A 124 15.33 4.14 -18.45
CA ALA A 124 14.93 3.03 -19.30
C ALA A 124 14.73 1.77 -18.46
N SER A 125 13.64 1.04 -18.73
CA SER A 125 13.34 -0.25 -18.10
C SER A 125 13.24 -1.34 -19.14
N SER A 126 13.88 -2.49 -18.90
CA SER A 126 13.75 -3.66 -19.77
C SER A 126 12.37 -4.33 -19.69
N ARG A 127 11.51 -3.89 -18.77
CA ARG A 127 10.12 -4.35 -18.64
C ARG A 127 9.21 -3.86 -19.76
N PHE A 128 9.66 -2.88 -20.56
CA PHE A 128 8.94 -2.32 -21.69
C PHE A 128 9.60 -2.65 -23.03
N ALA A 129 8.79 -2.68 -24.08
CA ALA A 129 9.26 -2.86 -25.45
C ALA A 129 10.24 -1.74 -25.85
N LYS A 130 11.04 -1.96 -26.88
CA LYS A 130 12.12 -1.05 -27.30
C LYS A 130 11.65 0.39 -27.47
N ASP A 131 10.47 0.61 -28.05
CA ASP A 131 9.96 1.93 -28.40
C ASP A 131 9.36 2.68 -27.18
N ASN A 132 8.95 1.95 -26.14
CA ASN A 132 8.33 2.48 -24.92
C ASN A 132 9.24 2.40 -23.68
N ARG A 133 10.50 1.98 -23.88
CA ARG A 133 11.44 1.68 -22.79
C ARG A 133 11.88 2.91 -22.03
N TRP A 134 12.02 4.06 -22.71
CA TRP A 134 12.53 5.29 -22.12
C TRP A 134 11.41 6.19 -21.64
N GLY A 135 11.51 6.64 -20.37
CA GLY A 135 10.71 7.69 -19.77
C GLY A 135 11.55 8.93 -19.51
N LEU A 136 10.96 10.12 -19.66
CA LEU A 136 11.59 11.40 -19.37
C LEU A 136 10.80 12.11 -18.26
N PHE A 137 11.48 12.47 -17.17
CA PHE A 137 10.88 12.97 -15.95
C PHE A 137 11.51 14.30 -15.54
N PRO A 138 10.97 15.44 -16.01
CA PRO A 138 11.41 16.78 -15.60
C PRO A 138 10.80 17.17 -14.25
N SER A 139 11.52 17.99 -13.48
CA SER A 139 10.97 18.69 -12.33
C SER A 139 11.60 20.05 -12.11
N VAL A 140 10.80 20.98 -11.58
CA VAL A 140 11.25 22.31 -11.16
C VAL A 140 10.63 22.68 -9.82
N ALA A 141 11.42 23.28 -8.94
CA ALA A 141 10.94 23.79 -7.66
C ALA A 141 11.50 25.20 -7.42
N LEU A 142 10.63 26.08 -6.92
CA LEU A 142 10.93 27.43 -6.52
C LEU A 142 10.73 27.57 -5.01
N GLY A 143 11.61 28.29 -4.35
CA GLY A 143 11.53 28.61 -2.93
C GLY A 143 11.78 30.09 -2.69
N TRP A 144 10.91 30.72 -1.92
CA TRP A 144 11.08 32.10 -1.47
C TRP A 144 11.03 32.15 0.06
N LYS A 145 12.17 32.53 0.65
CA LYS A 145 12.28 32.71 2.10
C LYS A 145 11.84 34.10 2.50
N ILE A 146 10.55 34.28 2.67
CA ILE A 146 9.90 35.58 2.93
C ILE A 146 10.39 36.16 4.26
N SER A 147 10.70 35.33 5.24
CA SER A 147 11.23 35.76 6.55
C SER A 147 12.60 36.49 6.46
N GLN A 148 13.32 36.37 5.34
CA GLN A 148 14.59 37.05 5.12
C GLN A 148 14.42 38.40 4.42
N GLU A 149 13.21 38.80 4.04
CA GLU A 149 12.95 40.11 3.45
C GLU A 149 13.04 41.22 4.49
N ALA A 150 13.45 42.42 4.02
CA ALA A 150 13.71 43.55 4.91
C ALA A 150 12.49 43.94 5.79
N PHE A 151 11.28 43.67 5.31
CA PHE A 151 10.04 44.00 6.04
C PHE A 151 9.63 42.93 7.09
N LEU A 152 10.26 41.74 7.12
CA LEU A 152 9.96 40.66 8.09
C LEU A 152 11.21 40.20 8.85
N ARG A 153 12.40 40.49 8.38
CA ARG A 153 13.66 39.99 8.93
C ARG A 153 13.83 40.23 10.44
N ASP A 154 13.35 41.38 10.89
CA ASP A 154 13.50 41.83 12.27
C ASP A 154 12.25 41.49 13.14
N SER A 155 11.37 40.60 12.69
CA SER A 155 10.18 40.16 13.44
C SER A 155 10.59 39.29 14.62
N GLU A 156 10.18 39.67 15.82
CA GLU A 156 10.36 38.88 17.05
C GLU A 156 9.41 37.70 17.14
N VAL A 157 8.29 37.73 16.42
CA VAL A 157 7.25 36.70 16.44
C VAL A 157 7.45 35.68 15.35
N LEU A 158 7.74 36.13 14.12
CA LEU A 158 7.91 35.26 12.96
C LEU A 158 9.39 34.84 12.84
N SER A 159 9.68 33.57 13.05
CA SER A 159 11.04 33.02 12.99
C SER A 159 11.40 32.49 11.62
N ASP A 160 10.44 31.92 10.91
CA ASP A 160 10.61 31.41 9.54
C ASP A 160 9.30 31.52 8.75
N LEU A 161 9.40 31.89 7.49
CA LEU A 161 8.29 31.87 6.53
C LEU A 161 8.88 31.64 5.13
N LYS A 162 8.53 30.49 4.53
CA LYS A 162 9.04 30.11 3.21
C LYS A 162 7.90 29.61 2.34
N LEU A 163 7.71 30.22 1.20
CA LEU A 163 6.81 29.77 0.14
C LEU A 163 7.57 28.79 -0.77
N ARG A 164 6.91 27.69 -1.12
CA ARG A 164 7.40 26.67 -2.05
C ARG A 164 6.39 26.45 -3.16
N LEU A 165 6.88 26.39 -4.39
CA LEU A 165 6.10 26.03 -5.58
C LEU A 165 6.88 24.93 -6.29
N SER A 166 6.23 23.85 -6.69
CA SER A 166 6.91 22.83 -7.47
C SER A 166 5.99 22.18 -8.49
N TYR A 167 6.62 21.77 -9.57
CA TYR A 167 6.09 20.91 -10.61
C TYR A 167 7.07 19.76 -10.84
N GLY A 168 6.56 18.54 -11.03
CA GLY A 168 7.41 17.41 -11.36
C GLY A 168 6.62 16.27 -11.97
N GLN A 169 7.32 15.50 -12.82
CA GLN A 169 6.83 14.25 -13.35
C GLN A 169 7.63 13.09 -12.73
N THR A 170 6.92 12.01 -12.41
CA THR A 170 7.49 10.73 -11.95
C THR A 170 6.95 9.59 -12.78
N GLY A 171 7.78 8.56 -13.00
CA GLY A 171 7.42 7.35 -13.72
C GLY A 171 7.28 6.17 -12.78
N GLN A 172 6.30 5.30 -13.06
CA GLN A 172 6.13 4.01 -12.42
C GLN A 172 6.28 2.91 -13.48
N GLN A 173 7.12 1.92 -13.16
CA GLN A 173 7.37 0.76 -14.02
C GLN A 173 7.18 -0.57 -13.30
N ASP A 174 6.73 -0.54 -12.03
CA ASP A 174 6.55 -1.76 -11.26
C ASP A 174 5.24 -2.45 -11.67
N ILE A 175 5.41 -3.57 -12.33
CA ILE A 175 4.35 -4.42 -12.87
C ILE A 175 4.62 -5.85 -12.43
N LEU A 176 3.57 -6.68 -12.37
CA LEU A 176 3.68 -8.04 -11.85
C LEU A 176 4.62 -8.93 -12.66
N ASN A 177 4.69 -8.71 -14.00
CA ASN A 177 5.53 -9.48 -14.92
C ASN A 177 6.70 -8.65 -15.41
N ASP A 178 7.88 -9.26 -15.54
CA ASP A 178 9.07 -8.53 -15.99
C ASP A 178 9.11 -8.32 -17.52
N TYR A 179 8.27 -9.05 -18.30
CA TYR A 179 8.21 -8.96 -19.76
C TYR A 179 6.76 -9.01 -20.29
N PRO A 180 5.85 -8.13 -19.86
CA PRO A 180 4.43 -8.18 -20.25
C PRO A 180 4.18 -7.82 -21.71
N TYR A 181 5.19 -7.27 -22.40
CA TYR A 181 5.14 -6.93 -23.84
C TYR A 181 5.51 -8.10 -24.76
N MET A 182 6.01 -9.21 -24.20
CA MET A 182 6.45 -10.37 -24.97
C MET A 182 5.43 -11.49 -24.90
N THR A 183 5.23 -12.17 -26.03
CA THR A 183 4.49 -13.43 -26.05
C THR A 183 5.30 -14.50 -25.33
N THR A 184 4.81 -14.98 -24.20
CA THR A 184 5.40 -16.07 -23.42
C THR A 184 4.45 -17.27 -23.42
N PHE A 185 4.98 -18.45 -23.07
CA PHE A 185 4.21 -19.67 -23.03
C PHE A 185 4.36 -20.34 -21.67
N THR A 186 3.25 -20.84 -21.14
CA THR A 186 3.22 -21.65 -19.92
C THR A 186 2.87 -23.08 -20.27
N VAL A 187 3.53 -24.06 -19.63
CA VAL A 187 3.14 -25.47 -19.74
C VAL A 187 1.69 -25.61 -19.28
N SER A 188 0.86 -26.25 -20.09
CA SER A 188 -0.54 -26.51 -19.74
C SER A 188 -0.67 -27.51 -18.58
N TYR A 189 -1.88 -27.69 -18.10
CA TYR A 189 -2.16 -28.63 -17.00
C TYR A 189 -1.72 -30.05 -17.37
N PRO A 190 -1.36 -30.90 -16.38
CA PRO A 190 -0.97 -32.29 -16.61
C PRO A 190 -1.97 -33.09 -17.44
N GLU A 191 -3.26 -32.75 -17.35
CA GLU A 191 -4.35 -33.38 -18.10
C GLU A 191 -4.40 -32.94 -19.57
N SER A 192 -3.68 -31.88 -19.93
CA SER A 192 -3.57 -31.36 -21.31
C SER A 192 -2.34 -31.90 -22.02
N CYS A 193 -2.11 -33.21 -21.93
CA CYS A 193 -1.03 -33.91 -22.60
C CYS A 193 -1.52 -34.52 -23.91
N TYR A 194 -0.61 -34.63 -24.87
CA TYR A 194 -0.83 -35.30 -26.12
C TYR A 194 0.06 -36.55 -26.20
N GLN A 195 -0.51 -37.70 -26.50
CA GLN A 195 0.24 -38.94 -26.63
C GLN A 195 0.73 -39.13 -28.09
N PHE A 196 2.03 -39.25 -28.26
CA PHE A 196 2.66 -39.66 -29.53
C PHE A 196 3.43 -40.96 -29.31
N GLY A 197 2.95 -42.05 -29.89
CA GLY A 197 3.45 -43.39 -29.58
C GLY A 197 3.34 -43.68 -28.08
N ASP A 198 4.44 -44.09 -27.45
CA ASP A 198 4.51 -44.41 -26.02
C ASP A 198 4.91 -43.21 -25.15
N LYS A 199 5.00 -41.99 -25.73
CA LYS A 199 5.41 -40.80 -25.01
C LYS A 199 4.30 -39.77 -24.92
N TRP A 200 4.16 -39.16 -23.72
CA TRP A 200 3.28 -38.05 -23.48
C TRP A 200 4.04 -36.73 -23.61
N TYR A 201 3.47 -35.79 -24.37
CA TYR A 201 3.98 -34.43 -24.57
C TYR A 201 3.03 -33.42 -23.96
N TYR A 202 3.57 -32.53 -23.13
CA TYR A 202 2.81 -31.42 -22.59
C TYR A 202 2.54 -30.38 -23.67
N THR A 203 1.33 -29.85 -23.70
CA THR A 203 1.00 -28.70 -24.52
C THR A 203 1.44 -27.41 -23.85
N TYR A 204 1.67 -26.39 -24.64
CA TYR A 204 2.00 -25.07 -24.17
C TYR A 204 0.85 -24.13 -24.46
N ARG A 205 0.54 -23.27 -23.50
CA ARG A 205 -0.50 -22.25 -23.58
C ARG A 205 0.15 -20.88 -23.66
N PRO A 206 -0.16 -20.04 -24.68
CA PRO A 206 0.36 -18.68 -24.74
C PRO A 206 -0.27 -17.83 -23.63
N ASN A 207 0.53 -16.94 -23.05
CA ASN A 207 0.07 -15.94 -22.08
C ASN A 207 -0.39 -14.69 -22.82
N GLY A 208 -1.24 -13.91 -22.16
CA GLY A 208 -1.60 -12.59 -22.64
C GLY A 208 -0.42 -11.63 -22.62
N TYR A 209 -0.34 -10.73 -23.60
CA TYR A 209 0.69 -9.71 -23.69
C TYR A 209 0.13 -8.40 -24.23
N ASP A 210 0.86 -7.32 -23.98
CA ASP A 210 0.59 -5.99 -24.56
C ASP A 210 1.91 -5.42 -25.09
N SER A 211 2.06 -5.37 -26.44
CA SER A 211 3.26 -4.85 -27.10
C SER A 211 3.50 -3.36 -26.87
N ASP A 212 2.46 -2.61 -26.54
CA ASP A 212 2.45 -1.15 -26.45
C ASP A 212 2.53 -0.63 -25.01
N ILE A 213 2.63 -1.54 -24.04
CA ILE A 213 2.74 -1.20 -22.63
C ILE A 213 3.90 -0.22 -22.37
N LYS A 214 3.64 0.81 -21.59
CA LYS A 214 4.56 1.91 -21.33
C LYS A 214 4.53 2.37 -19.88
N TRP A 215 5.40 3.33 -19.55
CA TRP A 215 5.48 3.95 -18.23
C TRP A 215 4.14 4.57 -17.83
N GLU A 216 3.69 4.26 -16.61
CA GLU A 216 2.70 5.07 -15.93
C GLU A 216 3.39 6.36 -15.48
N THR A 217 2.78 7.52 -15.74
CA THR A 217 3.35 8.83 -15.41
C THR A 217 2.43 9.62 -14.50
N THR A 218 3.01 10.22 -13.46
CA THR A 218 2.29 11.13 -12.56
C THR A 218 2.88 12.52 -12.64
N GLU A 219 2.06 13.50 -13.02
CA GLU A 219 2.34 14.92 -12.95
C GLU A 219 1.87 15.45 -11.60
N THR A 220 2.73 16.18 -10.90
CA THR A 220 2.43 16.75 -9.58
C THR A 220 2.66 18.24 -9.57
N TYR A 221 1.68 19.00 -9.14
CA TYR A 221 1.76 20.42 -8.79
C TYR A 221 1.64 20.53 -7.27
N ASN A 222 2.51 21.29 -6.65
CA ASN A 222 2.48 21.54 -5.21
C ASN A 222 2.73 23.01 -4.90
N ILE A 223 1.95 23.55 -3.96
CA ILE A 223 2.19 24.83 -3.30
C ILE A 223 2.26 24.57 -1.79
N GLY A 224 3.36 24.99 -1.18
CA GLY A 224 3.62 24.77 0.25
C GLY A 224 4.08 26.05 0.94
N LEU A 225 3.70 26.18 2.21
CA LEU A 225 4.12 27.23 3.10
C LEU A 225 4.74 26.62 4.36
N ASP A 226 6.05 26.84 4.56
CA ASP A 226 6.71 26.52 5.82
C ASP A 226 6.63 27.73 6.75
N TYR A 227 6.33 27.51 8.01
CA TYR A 227 6.21 28.58 8.99
C TYR A 227 6.90 28.24 10.31
N GLY A 228 7.40 29.26 10.99
CA GLY A 228 7.98 29.15 12.31
C GLY A 228 7.72 30.42 13.13
N PHE A 229 7.31 30.25 14.39
CA PHE A 229 6.98 31.35 15.30
C PHE A 229 7.72 31.20 16.62
N LEU A 230 7.98 32.35 17.29
CA LEU A 230 8.53 32.42 18.65
C LEU A 230 9.85 31.65 18.79
N ASN A 231 10.83 31.95 17.93
CA ASN A 231 12.12 31.24 17.83
C ASN A 231 11.94 29.73 17.55
N ASN A 232 11.04 29.41 16.59
CA ASN A 232 10.67 28.05 16.21
C ASN A 232 10.11 27.20 17.38
N ARG A 233 9.46 27.83 18.37
CA ARG A 233 8.70 27.09 19.37
C ARG A 233 7.41 26.51 18.80
N ILE A 234 6.89 27.08 17.74
CA ILE A 234 5.78 26.55 16.94
C ILE A 234 6.25 26.62 15.49
N TYR A 235 6.28 25.51 14.81
CA TYR A 235 6.70 25.43 13.41
C TYR A 235 6.00 24.28 12.67
N GLY A 236 5.93 24.40 11.36
CA GLY A 236 5.30 23.37 10.54
C GLY A 236 5.18 23.76 9.09
N SER A 237 4.29 23.08 8.39
CA SER A 237 4.00 23.36 6.99
C SER A 237 2.52 23.16 6.66
N VAL A 238 2.08 23.82 5.60
CA VAL A 238 0.80 23.56 4.94
C VAL A 238 1.12 23.40 3.46
N ASP A 239 0.71 22.27 2.89
CA ASP A 239 0.92 21.95 1.49
C ASP A 239 -0.42 21.63 0.82
N TYR A 240 -0.65 22.17 -0.36
CA TYR A 240 -1.69 21.74 -1.28
C TYR A 240 -1.05 21.11 -2.49
N TYR A 241 -1.53 19.93 -2.88
CA TYR A 241 -1.06 19.25 -4.08
C TYR A 241 -2.21 18.81 -4.98
N GLN A 242 -1.89 18.75 -6.26
CA GLN A 242 -2.71 18.11 -7.28
C GLN A 242 -1.82 17.19 -8.11
N ARG A 243 -2.26 15.95 -8.28
CA ARG A 243 -1.58 14.94 -9.08
C ARG A 243 -2.51 14.44 -10.16
N HIS A 244 -1.97 14.27 -11.34
CA HIS A 244 -2.64 13.66 -12.47
C HIS A 244 -1.80 12.48 -12.94
N THR A 245 -2.34 11.27 -12.81
CA THR A 245 -1.68 10.03 -13.22
C THR A 245 -2.29 9.57 -14.53
N LYS A 246 -1.44 9.36 -15.52
CA LYS A 246 -1.77 8.86 -16.86
C LYS A 246 -1.23 7.47 -17.05
N ASP A 247 -1.87 6.73 -17.96
CA ASP A 247 -1.41 5.41 -18.38
C ASP A 247 -1.26 4.45 -17.18
N LEU A 248 -2.24 4.46 -16.26
CA LEU A 248 -2.29 3.58 -15.09
C LEU A 248 -2.05 2.12 -15.47
N LEU A 249 -1.06 1.50 -14.86
CA LEU A 249 -0.72 0.09 -15.07
C LEU A 249 -1.61 -0.81 -14.21
N ASN A 250 -2.36 -1.71 -14.85
CA ASN A 250 -3.18 -2.68 -14.14
C ASN A 250 -3.38 -3.96 -14.96
N THR A 251 -3.86 -4.99 -14.29
CA THR A 251 -4.27 -6.25 -14.92
C THR A 251 -5.78 -6.27 -15.08
N ILE A 252 -6.25 -6.44 -16.31
CA ILE A 252 -7.67 -6.40 -16.66
C ILE A 252 -8.10 -7.64 -17.44
N ASN A 253 -9.41 -7.90 -17.42
CA ASN A 253 -10.02 -8.84 -18.34
C ASN A 253 -10.19 -8.17 -19.72
N VAL A 254 -9.94 -8.91 -20.77
CA VAL A 254 -10.15 -8.49 -22.16
C VAL A 254 -11.20 -9.37 -22.83
N ILE A 255 -11.81 -8.85 -23.89
CA ILE A 255 -12.80 -9.60 -24.67
C ILE A 255 -12.16 -10.90 -25.19
N SER A 256 -12.89 -12.00 -25.03
CA SER A 256 -12.43 -13.30 -25.51
C SER A 256 -12.12 -13.28 -27.01
N GLY A 257 -10.95 -13.75 -27.39
CA GLY A 257 -10.45 -13.78 -28.75
C GLY A 257 -9.67 -12.54 -29.21
N THR A 258 -9.58 -11.48 -28.39
CA THR A 258 -8.76 -10.28 -28.69
C THR A 258 -7.30 -10.43 -28.26
N ASN A 259 -7.02 -11.39 -27.37
CA ASN A 259 -5.68 -11.73 -26.93
C ASN A 259 -5.60 -13.24 -26.64
N TYR A 260 -4.41 -13.78 -26.45
CA TYR A 260 -4.20 -15.19 -26.14
C TYR A 260 -4.72 -15.60 -24.74
N SER A 261 -4.87 -14.64 -23.85
CA SER A 261 -5.45 -14.82 -22.51
C SER A 261 -6.60 -13.86 -22.35
N SER A 262 -7.58 -14.22 -21.53
CA SER A 262 -8.66 -13.32 -21.10
C SER A 262 -8.20 -12.25 -20.12
N VAL A 263 -6.93 -12.29 -19.68
CA VAL A 263 -6.35 -11.37 -18.69
C VAL A 263 -5.01 -10.86 -19.20
N ILE A 264 -4.82 -9.55 -19.26
CA ILE A 264 -3.56 -8.90 -19.63
C ILE A 264 -3.19 -7.78 -18.66
N THR A 265 -1.89 -7.49 -18.55
CA THR A 265 -1.40 -6.27 -17.90
C THR A 265 -1.18 -5.21 -18.96
N THR A 266 -1.79 -4.05 -18.81
CA THR A 266 -1.78 -2.95 -19.79
C THR A 266 -2.00 -1.61 -19.12
N ASN A 267 -1.87 -0.52 -19.88
CA ASN A 267 -2.19 0.83 -19.43
C ASN A 267 -3.70 1.09 -19.59
N ILE A 268 -4.42 1.28 -18.47
CA ILE A 268 -5.90 1.24 -18.47
C ILE A 268 -6.60 2.58 -18.32
N GLY A 269 -5.92 3.66 -17.94
CA GLY A 269 -6.65 4.91 -17.74
C GLY A 269 -5.91 6.02 -17.04
N GLU A 270 -6.68 6.94 -16.46
CA GLU A 270 -6.18 8.14 -15.81
C GLU A 270 -6.87 8.35 -14.46
N MET A 271 -6.17 8.99 -13.53
CA MET A 271 -6.66 9.27 -12.18
C MET A 271 -6.18 10.64 -11.71
N ASP A 272 -7.07 11.41 -11.12
CA ASP A 272 -6.75 12.63 -10.40
C ASP A 272 -6.67 12.36 -8.91
N ASN A 273 -5.76 13.06 -8.25
CA ASN A 273 -5.60 13.04 -6.81
C ASN A 273 -5.24 14.44 -6.33
N LYS A 274 -5.96 14.95 -5.33
CA LYS A 274 -5.71 16.27 -4.73
C LYS A 274 -5.79 16.16 -3.22
N GLY A 275 -5.02 17.01 -2.53
CA GLY A 275 -5.04 16.96 -1.08
C GLY A 275 -4.40 18.17 -0.41
N VAL A 276 -4.64 18.24 0.88
CA VAL A 276 -4.03 19.21 1.79
C VAL A 276 -3.30 18.45 2.87
N GLU A 277 -2.05 18.81 3.09
CA GLU A 277 -1.22 18.29 4.17
C GLU A 277 -0.93 19.42 5.15
N PHE A 278 -1.13 19.17 6.42
CA PHE A 278 -0.86 20.09 7.50
C PHE A 278 0.05 19.43 8.53
N ALA A 279 1.16 20.06 8.86
CA ALA A 279 2.05 19.63 9.93
C ALA A 279 2.26 20.77 10.92
N ILE A 280 2.15 20.48 12.20
CA ILE A 280 2.49 21.41 13.29
C ILE A 280 3.34 20.70 14.33
N ASN A 281 4.41 21.36 14.72
CA ASN A 281 5.25 20.97 15.84
C ASN A 281 5.29 22.12 16.84
N ALA A 282 5.18 21.82 18.11
CA ALA A 282 5.24 22.80 19.17
C ALA A 282 6.16 22.34 20.30
N VAL A 283 6.79 23.30 20.95
CA VAL A 283 7.55 23.14 22.18
C VAL A 283 6.89 24.01 23.28
N PRO A 284 5.72 23.56 23.83
CA PRO A 284 4.98 24.36 24.80
C PRO A 284 5.79 24.69 26.04
N ILE A 285 6.61 23.74 26.51
CA ILE A 285 7.45 23.90 27.68
C ILE A 285 8.91 23.67 27.29
N HIS A 286 9.77 24.66 27.59
CA HIS A 286 11.21 24.54 27.42
C HIS A 286 11.90 25.29 28.54
N THR A 287 12.28 24.57 29.59
CA THR A 287 13.03 25.07 30.74
C THR A 287 14.26 24.22 30.99
N LYS A 288 15.12 24.59 31.94
CA LYS A 288 16.29 23.78 32.31
C LYS A 288 15.95 22.35 32.78
N LYS A 289 14.72 22.12 33.28
CA LYS A 289 14.30 20.82 33.84
C LYS A 289 13.25 20.12 33.01
N TRP A 290 12.40 20.85 32.29
CA TRP A 290 11.28 20.35 31.53
C TRP A 290 11.41 20.71 30.07
N LYS A 291 11.19 19.74 29.20
CA LYS A 291 10.98 19.96 27.78
C LYS A 291 9.78 19.12 27.34
N TRP A 292 8.79 19.80 26.77
CA TRP A 292 7.62 19.14 26.19
C TRP A 292 7.55 19.48 24.72
N THR A 293 7.46 18.45 23.88
CA THR A 293 7.29 18.57 22.42
C THR A 293 6.00 17.87 22.01
N VAL A 294 5.27 18.45 21.07
CA VAL A 294 4.05 17.91 20.50
C VAL A 294 4.14 18.06 18.98
N GLY A 295 3.82 17.00 18.25
CA GLY A 295 3.71 17.00 16.79
C GLY A 295 2.36 16.46 16.36
N LEU A 296 1.75 17.09 15.37
CA LEU A 296 0.50 16.68 14.73
C LEU A 296 0.68 16.78 13.21
N ASN A 297 0.28 15.73 12.51
CA ASN A 297 0.20 15.71 11.04
C ASN A 297 -1.23 15.34 10.65
N TYR A 298 -1.79 16.09 9.72
CA TYR A 298 -3.09 15.80 9.16
C TYR A 298 -3.02 15.88 7.65
N THR A 299 -3.56 14.88 6.97
CA THR A 299 -3.68 14.86 5.51
C THR A 299 -5.13 14.62 5.14
N TRP A 300 -5.67 15.49 4.30
CA TRP A 300 -6.91 15.23 3.57
C TRP A 300 -6.57 14.94 2.12
N ASN A 301 -7.15 13.87 1.58
CA ASN A 301 -6.87 13.38 0.23
C ASN A 301 -8.15 12.93 -0.46
N ASP A 302 -8.31 13.34 -1.72
CA ASP A 302 -9.41 12.92 -2.58
C ASP A 302 -8.85 12.42 -3.91
N SER A 303 -9.38 11.29 -4.37
CA SER A 303 -8.93 10.61 -5.59
C SER A 303 -10.12 10.26 -6.45
N GLU A 304 -10.00 10.42 -7.76
CA GLU A 304 -11.05 10.09 -8.73
C GLU A 304 -10.46 9.47 -9.98
N ILE A 305 -11.05 8.39 -10.45
CA ILE A 305 -10.73 7.79 -11.76
C ILE A 305 -11.40 8.64 -12.82
N THR A 306 -10.60 9.30 -13.67
CA THR A 306 -11.12 10.24 -14.68
C THR A 306 -11.31 9.59 -16.03
N LYS A 307 -10.58 8.48 -16.30
CA LYS A 307 -10.68 7.74 -17.56
C LYS A 307 -10.34 6.28 -17.37
N LEU A 308 -11.04 5.41 -18.08
CA LEU A 308 -10.73 3.98 -18.21
C LEU A 308 -10.79 3.58 -19.69
N ASN A 309 -9.73 2.97 -20.16
CA ASN A 309 -9.66 2.35 -21.49
C ASN A 309 -10.05 0.87 -21.34
N VAL A 310 -11.34 0.60 -21.17
CA VAL A 310 -11.85 -0.76 -21.09
C VAL A 310 -12.19 -1.21 -22.50
N ILE A 311 -11.69 -2.39 -22.90
CA ILE A 311 -11.89 -2.94 -24.25
C ILE A 311 -13.33 -3.45 -24.42
N ASP A 312 -14.06 -3.67 -23.32
CA ASP A 312 -15.48 -4.07 -23.36
C ASP A 312 -16.38 -2.85 -23.40
N SER A 313 -17.09 -2.66 -24.50
CA SER A 313 -17.87 -1.45 -24.81
C SER A 313 -19.06 -1.20 -23.89
N ASP A 314 -19.52 -2.18 -23.11
CA ASP A 314 -20.70 -2.08 -22.27
C ASP A 314 -20.39 -1.85 -20.78
N ALA A 315 -19.14 -2.07 -20.35
CA ALA A 315 -18.74 -1.91 -18.94
C ALA A 315 -17.79 -0.72 -18.76
N ASN A 316 -18.29 0.41 -18.28
CA ASN A 316 -17.47 1.57 -17.89
C ASN A 316 -16.68 1.37 -16.58
N PHE A 317 -16.38 0.12 -16.20
CA PHE A 317 -15.70 -0.21 -14.97
C PHE A 317 -14.87 -1.49 -15.06
N VAL A 318 -13.86 -1.61 -14.21
CA VAL A 318 -13.05 -2.82 -14.01
C VAL A 318 -13.37 -3.41 -12.65
N GLN A 319 -13.78 -4.67 -12.60
CA GLN A 319 -14.04 -5.38 -11.34
C GLN A 319 -12.73 -5.68 -10.63
N THR A 320 -12.68 -5.44 -9.31
CA THR A 320 -11.54 -5.70 -8.43
C THR A 320 -12.02 -6.15 -7.04
N GLY A 321 -11.11 -6.31 -6.09
CA GLY A 321 -11.49 -6.73 -4.74
C GLY A 321 -11.97 -8.18 -4.71
N ALA A 322 -11.15 -9.10 -5.24
CA ALA A 322 -11.48 -10.51 -5.27
C ALA A 322 -11.57 -11.12 -3.86
N ILE A 323 -12.61 -11.90 -3.63
CA ILE A 323 -12.79 -12.72 -2.44
C ILE A 323 -12.22 -14.10 -2.72
N SER A 324 -11.13 -14.47 -2.05
CA SER A 324 -10.43 -15.75 -2.25
C SER A 324 -11.39 -16.94 -2.06
N GLY A 325 -11.28 -17.92 -2.95
CA GLY A 325 -12.08 -19.16 -2.87
C GLY A 325 -13.48 -19.05 -3.46
N THR A 326 -13.99 -17.85 -3.75
CA THR A 326 -15.35 -17.66 -4.26
C THR A 326 -15.43 -17.34 -5.76
N GLY A 327 -14.33 -16.86 -6.35
CA GLY A 327 -14.31 -16.32 -7.71
C GLY A 327 -15.10 -15.01 -7.88
N LYS A 328 -15.55 -14.39 -6.77
CA LYS A 328 -16.38 -13.17 -6.76
C LYS A 328 -15.57 -11.93 -6.40
N THR A 329 -16.04 -10.76 -6.85
CA THR A 329 -15.43 -9.44 -6.59
C THR A 329 -16.46 -8.50 -5.99
N VAL A 330 -16.02 -7.62 -5.08
CA VAL A 330 -16.90 -6.68 -4.36
C VAL A 330 -16.49 -5.21 -4.51
N GLN A 331 -15.50 -4.91 -5.34
CA GLN A 331 -15.02 -3.56 -5.62
C GLN A 331 -14.93 -3.31 -7.12
N VAL A 332 -14.87 -2.04 -7.51
CA VAL A 332 -14.67 -1.61 -8.90
C VAL A 332 -13.72 -0.44 -9.00
N PHE A 333 -13.05 -0.35 -10.14
CA PHE A 333 -12.54 0.90 -10.70
C PHE A 333 -13.57 1.40 -11.71
N MET A 334 -14.13 2.58 -11.49
CA MET A 334 -15.19 3.18 -12.30
C MET A 334 -14.91 4.66 -12.48
N VAL A 335 -15.14 5.18 -13.70
CA VAL A 335 -15.00 6.61 -14.00
C VAL A 335 -15.96 7.43 -13.13
N GLY A 336 -15.48 8.53 -12.58
CA GLY A 336 -16.22 9.39 -11.66
C GLY A 336 -16.27 8.87 -10.23
N GLN A 337 -15.58 7.76 -9.92
CA GLN A 337 -15.54 7.15 -8.59
C GLN A 337 -14.13 7.13 -8.03
N ARG A 338 -14.05 7.02 -6.70
CA ARG A 338 -12.78 6.77 -6.02
C ARG A 338 -12.29 5.35 -6.31
N PRO A 339 -10.98 5.11 -6.45
CA PRO A 339 -10.44 3.77 -6.55
C PRO A 339 -10.94 2.86 -5.42
N TYR A 340 -11.13 1.58 -5.72
CA TYR A 340 -11.63 0.57 -4.77
C TYR A 340 -13.01 0.92 -4.17
N THR A 341 -13.88 1.55 -4.97
CA THR A 341 -15.30 1.75 -4.61
C THR A 341 -16.00 0.40 -4.54
N PHE A 342 -16.76 0.18 -3.46
CA PHE A 342 -17.50 -1.07 -3.29
C PHE A 342 -18.67 -1.16 -4.28
N TYR A 343 -18.83 -2.35 -4.83
CA TYR A 343 -19.84 -2.70 -5.84
C TYR A 343 -20.70 -3.84 -5.31
N LEU A 344 -21.81 -3.49 -4.68
CA LEU A 344 -22.63 -4.36 -3.85
C LEU A 344 -24.12 -4.17 -4.16
N ALA A 345 -24.94 -5.13 -3.74
CA ALA A 345 -26.40 -5.03 -3.78
C ALA A 345 -26.91 -4.35 -2.49
N LYS A 346 -27.85 -3.43 -2.63
CA LYS A 346 -28.43 -2.68 -1.52
C LYS A 346 -29.41 -3.56 -0.76
N GLN A 347 -29.11 -3.87 0.51
CA GLN A 347 -29.95 -4.69 1.37
C GLN A 347 -31.32 -4.07 1.60
N ALA A 348 -32.39 -4.87 1.53
CA ALA A 348 -33.72 -4.49 1.96
C ALA A 348 -33.91 -4.78 3.47
N TYR A 349 -34.69 -3.94 4.14
CA TYR A 349 -34.97 -4.02 5.57
C TYR A 349 -36.48 -4.03 5.81
N ASP A 350 -36.90 -4.71 6.89
CA ASP A 350 -38.27 -4.65 7.38
C ASP A 350 -38.55 -3.34 8.17
N ASP A 351 -39.78 -3.14 8.60
CA ASP A 351 -40.21 -1.95 9.35
C ASP A 351 -39.50 -1.80 10.71
N ASN A 352 -38.88 -2.85 11.23
CA ASN A 352 -38.12 -2.86 12.47
C ASN A 352 -36.61 -2.62 12.23
N GLY A 353 -36.19 -2.43 10.98
CA GLY A 353 -34.79 -2.23 10.59
C GLY A 353 -33.99 -3.53 10.56
N LYS A 354 -34.62 -4.70 10.53
CA LYS A 354 -33.96 -6.01 10.38
C LYS A 354 -33.78 -6.31 8.88
N PRO A 355 -32.58 -6.78 8.45
CA PRO A 355 -32.35 -7.11 7.05
C PRO A 355 -33.21 -8.32 6.62
N ILE A 356 -33.81 -8.22 5.44
CA ILE A 356 -34.62 -9.29 4.83
C ILE A 356 -33.71 -10.12 3.96
N GLU A 357 -33.55 -11.39 4.30
CA GLU A 357 -32.68 -12.32 3.58
C GLU A 357 -33.08 -12.45 2.11
N GLY A 358 -32.09 -12.38 1.21
CA GLY A 358 -32.28 -12.55 -0.24
C GLY A 358 -33.14 -11.46 -0.89
N GLN A 359 -33.39 -10.33 -0.23
CA GLN A 359 -34.16 -9.23 -0.78
C GLN A 359 -33.31 -7.95 -0.89
N TYR A 360 -33.35 -7.33 -2.04
CA TYR A 360 -32.51 -6.16 -2.36
C TYR A 360 -33.34 -5.04 -2.96
N VAL A 361 -32.99 -3.81 -2.62
CA VAL A 361 -33.58 -2.60 -3.19
C VAL A 361 -33.04 -2.39 -4.60
N GLN A 362 -33.93 -2.38 -5.59
CA GLN A 362 -33.60 -2.17 -6.99
C GLN A 362 -33.41 -0.66 -7.31
N PRO A 363 -32.83 -0.29 -8.48
CA PRO A 363 -32.64 1.10 -8.87
C PRO A 363 -33.95 1.92 -8.96
N ASP A 364 -35.07 1.27 -9.24
CA ASP A 364 -36.42 1.89 -9.30
C ASP A 364 -37.09 2.01 -7.92
N GLY A 365 -36.40 1.55 -6.84
CA GLY A 365 -36.91 1.56 -5.48
C GLY A 365 -37.73 0.32 -5.11
N SER A 366 -38.05 -0.58 -6.05
CA SER A 366 -38.71 -1.85 -5.75
C SER A 366 -37.82 -2.80 -4.95
N ILE A 367 -38.41 -3.78 -4.28
CA ILE A 367 -37.69 -4.83 -3.58
C ILE A 367 -37.86 -6.14 -4.35
N SER A 368 -36.76 -6.81 -4.63
CA SER A 368 -36.76 -8.13 -5.28
C SER A 368 -35.58 -9.00 -4.85
N ALA A 369 -35.65 -10.28 -5.20
CA ALA A 369 -34.56 -11.23 -4.94
C ALA A 369 -33.37 -11.09 -5.92
N THR A 370 -33.42 -10.16 -6.88
CA THR A 370 -32.32 -9.96 -7.83
C THR A 370 -31.19 -9.18 -7.18
N GLU A 371 -29.98 -9.77 -7.16
CA GLU A 371 -28.75 -9.12 -6.65
C GLU A 371 -28.22 -8.06 -7.63
N THR A 372 -28.97 -6.98 -7.87
CA THR A 372 -28.49 -5.87 -8.70
C THR A 372 -27.43 -5.09 -7.95
N LYS A 373 -26.19 -5.18 -8.42
CA LYS A 373 -25.06 -4.47 -7.82
C LYS A 373 -24.94 -3.05 -8.36
N TYR A 374 -24.49 -2.13 -7.51
CA TYR A 374 -24.25 -0.73 -7.84
C TYR A 374 -22.99 -0.21 -7.13
N ALA A 375 -22.39 0.84 -7.68
CA ALA A 375 -21.29 1.56 -7.00
C ALA A 375 -21.84 2.32 -5.80
N THR A 376 -21.39 1.97 -4.62
CA THR A 376 -21.95 2.48 -3.36
C THR A 376 -21.49 3.91 -3.01
N ASN A 377 -20.60 4.53 -3.80
CA ASN A 377 -19.86 5.77 -3.47
C ASN A 377 -19.05 5.67 -2.15
N LYS A 378 -18.77 4.45 -1.70
CA LYS A 378 -17.98 4.13 -0.51
C LYS A 378 -16.74 3.39 -0.95
N SER A 379 -15.55 3.92 -0.62
CA SER A 379 -14.26 3.37 -1.01
C SER A 379 -13.52 2.77 0.19
N ALA A 380 -12.65 1.80 -0.09
CA ALA A 380 -11.71 1.26 0.89
C ALA A 380 -10.63 2.27 1.31
N LEU A 381 -10.36 3.28 0.46
CA LEU A 381 -9.31 4.27 0.73
C LEU A 381 -9.79 5.35 1.70
N PRO A 382 -9.04 5.65 2.77
CA PRO A 382 -9.31 6.79 3.65
C PRO A 382 -9.27 8.12 2.89
N THR A 383 -10.09 9.07 3.33
CA THR A 383 -10.01 10.48 2.88
C THR A 383 -9.15 11.32 3.81
N SER A 384 -8.96 10.89 5.05
CA SER A 384 -8.20 11.66 6.03
C SER A 384 -7.29 10.76 6.84
N TYR A 385 -6.09 11.25 7.10
CA TYR A 385 -5.09 10.62 7.94
C TYR A 385 -4.67 11.58 9.03
N LEU A 386 -4.48 11.07 10.23
CA LEU A 386 -4.01 11.80 11.39
C LEU A 386 -2.83 11.07 12.01
N GLY A 387 -1.72 11.77 12.21
CA GLY A 387 -0.60 11.29 12.99
C GLY A 387 -0.33 12.23 14.16
N PHE A 388 -0.04 11.69 15.32
CA PHE A 388 0.38 12.52 16.44
C PHE A 388 1.55 11.88 17.19
N ASN A 389 2.38 12.73 17.78
CA ASN A 389 3.41 12.32 18.72
C ASN A 389 3.57 13.38 19.81
N THR A 390 3.94 12.94 21.00
CA THR A 390 4.29 13.84 22.10
C THR A 390 5.39 13.24 22.93
N GLN A 391 6.31 14.08 23.36
CA GLN A 391 7.40 13.70 24.25
C GLN A 391 7.57 14.72 25.37
N LEU A 392 7.59 14.24 26.59
CA LEU A 392 7.83 15.01 27.79
C LEU A 392 9.12 14.53 28.45
N THR A 393 10.08 15.44 28.63
CA THR A 393 11.33 15.17 29.33
C THR A 393 11.36 15.97 30.63
N TYR A 394 11.67 15.28 31.72
CA TYR A 394 11.88 15.90 33.03
C TYR A 394 13.18 15.41 33.64
N LYS A 395 14.20 16.26 33.68
CA LYS A 395 15.56 15.86 34.09
C LYS A 395 16.01 14.62 33.34
N ASN A 396 16.12 13.48 34.03
CA ASN A 396 16.57 12.20 33.48
C ASN A 396 15.42 11.29 33.00
N TRP A 397 14.17 11.70 33.19
CA TRP A 397 13.00 10.99 32.73
C TRP A 397 12.58 11.46 31.36
N ASP A 398 12.17 10.54 30.51
CA ASP A 398 11.48 10.82 29.25
C ASP A 398 10.25 9.94 29.11
N PHE A 399 9.16 10.57 28.68
CA PHE A 399 7.88 9.91 28.38
C PHE A 399 7.44 10.27 26.99
N ALA A 400 7.05 9.29 26.19
CA ALA A 400 6.57 9.53 24.82
C ALA A 400 5.33 8.71 24.51
N ILE A 401 4.44 9.30 23.70
CA ILE A 401 3.27 8.66 23.10
C ILE A 401 3.27 8.98 21.60
N SER A 402 2.92 7.99 20.79
CA SER A 402 2.64 8.17 19.38
C SER A 402 1.42 7.37 18.94
N GLY A 403 0.75 7.86 17.91
CA GLY A 403 -0.43 7.22 17.37
C GLY A 403 -0.83 7.77 16.02
N HIS A 404 -1.74 7.07 15.37
CA HIS A 404 -2.28 7.46 14.08
C HIS A 404 -3.76 7.11 13.96
N GLY A 405 -4.41 7.69 12.94
CA GLY A 405 -5.79 7.39 12.59
C GLY A 405 -6.05 7.54 11.10
N ALA A 406 -7.04 6.83 10.63
CA ALA A 406 -7.54 6.93 9.27
C ALA A 406 -9.07 7.01 9.29
N PHE A 407 -9.63 7.87 8.43
CA PHE A 407 -11.05 8.19 8.43
C PHE A 407 -11.60 8.33 7.01
N GLY A 408 -12.90 8.06 6.86
CA GLY A 408 -13.60 8.19 5.59
C GLY A 408 -13.50 6.96 4.70
N ASN A 409 -12.88 5.88 5.17
CA ASN A 409 -12.83 4.59 4.50
C ASN A 409 -13.93 3.65 4.98
N TYR A 410 -14.18 2.63 4.17
CA TYR A 410 -15.08 1.54 4.48
C TYR A 410 -14.37 0.20 4.37
N VAL A 411 -14.87 -0.78 5.12
CA VAL A 411 -14.37 -2.16 5.13
C VAL A 411 -15.56 -3.08 4.89
N TYR A 412 -15.41 -3.96 3.91
CA TYR A 412 -16.33 -5.07 3.70
C TYR A 412 -15.92 -6.22 4.63
N ASN A 413 -16.77 -6.52 5.62
CA ASN A 413 -16.54 -7.56 6.62
C ASN A 413 -16.91 -8.92 6.03
N TYR A 414 -15.98 -9.51 5.25
CA TYR A 414 -16.20 -10.80 4.62
C TYR A 414 -16.28 -11.93 5.68
N VAL A 415 -15.52 -11.84 6.77
CA VAL A 415 -15.62 -12.82 7.87
C VAL A 415 -17.04 -12.92 8.39
N ALA A 416 -17.77 -11.80 8.47
CA ALA A 416 -19.17 -11.81 8.84
C ALA A 416 -20.10 -12.24 7.69
N ALA A 417 -19.79 -11.87 6.45
CA ALA A 417 -20.57 -12.22 5.25
C ALA A 417 -20.50 -13.71 4.89
N ASP A 418 -19.39 -14.36 5.24
CA ASP A 418 -19.17 -15.79 5.02
C ASP A 418 -19.90 -16.67 6.05
N GLN A 419 -20.44 -16.07 7.11
CA GLN A 419 -21.14 -16.79 8.18
C GLN A 419 -22.64 -16.52 8.19
N TYR A 420 -23.40 -17.58 8.20
CA TYR A 420 -24.86 -17.62 8.24
C TYR A 420 -25.33 -18.73 9.18
N VAL A 421 -26.59 -18.78 9.54
CA VAL A 421 -27.06 -19.73 10.56
C VAL A 421 -26.78 -21.18 10.17
N GLN A 422 -26.98 -21.55 8.91
CA GLN A 422 -26.71 -22.91 8.45
C GLN A 422 -25.21 -23.25 8.39
N SER A 423 -24.30 -22.26 8.38
CA SER A 423 -22.84 -22.52 8.38
C SER A 423 -22.32 -23.13 9.69
N VAL A 424 -23.20 -23.22 10.73
CA VAL A 424 -22.93 -24.05 11.93
C VAL A 424 -22.73 -25.52 11.57
N TYR A 425 -23.41 -25.98 10.50
CA TYR A 425 -23.28 -27.34 10.02
C TYR A 425 -22.33 -27.38 8.83
N SER A 426 -21.16 -28.01 8.99
CA SER A 426 -20.28 -28.23 7.84
C SER A 426 -20.88 -29.37 6.97
N ASP A 427 -20.54 -29.36 5.69
CA ASP A 427 -20.90 -30.44 4.72
C ASP A 427 -20.39 -31.83 5.16
N GLN A 428 -19.50 -31.86 6.16
CA GLN A 428 -18.92 -33.07 6.72
C GLN A 428 -19.55 -33.52 8.05
N GLY A 429 -20.65 -32.88 8.44
CA GLY A 429 -21.39 -33.24 9.66
C GLY A 429 -20.77 -32.75 10.96
N ASN A 430 -19.77 -31.83 10.89
CA ASN A 430 -19.17 -31.24 12.08
C ASN A 430 -19.85 -29.91 12.41
N PHE A 431 -19.89 -29.55 13.70
CA PHE A 431 -20.34 -28.21 14.12
C PHE A 431 -19.20 -27.21 14.08
N SER A 432 -19.47 -26.04 13.53
CA SER A 432 -18.55 -24.89 13.52
C SER A 432 -19.07 -23.78 14.42
N ASN A 433 -18.14 -23.04 15.05
CA ASN A 433 -18.52 -21.80 15.72
C ASN A 433 -18.82 -20.71 14.68
N ILE A 434 -19.89 -19.97 14.94
CA ILE A 434 -20.26 -18.77 14.14
C ILE A 434 -20.16 -17.52 14.99
N LEU A 435 -20.00 -16.37 14.35
CA LEU A 435 -19.98 -15.08 15.04
C LEU A 435 -21.32 -14.81 15.74
N ARG A 436 -21.26 -14.25 16.95
CA ARG A 436 -22.48 -13.83 17.68
C ARG A 436 -23.37 -12.91 16.85
N ARG A 437 -22.76 -12.05 16.04
CA ARG A 437 -23.40 -11.12 15.11
C ARG A 437 -24.31 -11.79 14.06
N THR A 438 -24.07 -13.04 13.69
CA THR A 438 -24.95 -13.79 12.78
C THR A 438 -26.40 -13.89 13.32
N LYS A 439 -26.59 -13.78 14.65
CA LYS A 439 -27.92 -13.69 15.25
C LYS A 439 -28.64 -12.38 14.93
N ASP A 440 -27.91 -11.29 14.72
CA ASP A 440 -28.49 -9.96 14.47
C ASP A 440 -29.09 -9.90 13.06
N SER A 441 -28.41 -10.48 12.06
CA SER A 441 -28.95 -10.62 10.71
C SER A 441 -30.01 -11.72 10.64
N GLY A 442 -29.77 -12.84 11.29
CA GLY A 442 -30.60 -14.04 11.24
C GLY A 442 -30.60 -14.73 9.88
N PHE A 443 -29.66 -14.39 8.98
CA PHE A 443 -29.56 -14.99 7.66
C PHE A 443 -29.30 -16.50 7.76
N GLN A 444 -30.13 -17.26 7.05
CA GLN A 444 -30.01 -18.71 6.96
C GLN A 444 -28.96 -19.10 5.92
N ASN A 445 -28.82 -18.32 4.84
CA ASN A 445 -27.90 -18.55 3.72
C ASN A 445 -26.95 -17.38 3.55
N GLN A 446 -25.84 -17.64 2.88
CA GLN A 446 -24.82 -16.64 2.58
C GLN A 446 -25.38 -15.49 1.70
N GLN A 447 -25.12 -14.24 2.13
CA GLN A 447 -25.54 -13.02 1.43
C GLN A 447 -24.31 -12.24 0.98
N LEU A 448 -23.52 -12.82 0.09
CA LEU A 448 -22.17 -12.39 -0.23
C LEU A 448 -22.08 -11.00 -0.87
N TYR A 449 -23.11 -10.54 -1.57
CA TYR A 449 -23.08 -9.22 -2.21
C TYR A 449 -23.85 -8.15 -1.44
N SER A 450 -24.40 -8.47 -0.26
CA SER A 450 -25.15 -7.51 0.55
C SER A 450 -24.28 -6.40 1.11
N ASP A 451 -24.69 -5.14 0.95
CA ASP A 451 -24.05 -3.98 1.58
C ASP A 451 -24.28 -3.90 3.10
N TYR A 452 -25.05 -4.82 3.67
CA TYR A 452 -25.20 -5.01 5.12
C TYR A 452 -23.86 -5.24 5.83
N PHE A 453 -22.91 -5.86 5.14
CA PHE A 453 -21.58 -6.15 5.68
C PHE A 453 -20.54 -5.05 5.39
N LEU A 454 -20.97 -3.94 4.78
CA LEU A 454 -20.10 -2.80 4.51
C LEU A 454 -20.11 -1.81 5.66
N GLU A 455 -19.03 -1.75 6.42
CA GLU A 455 -18.90 -0.96 7.64
C GLU A 455 -17.94 0.21 7.47
N LYS A 456 -18.07 1.24 8.34
CA LYS A 456 -17.07 2.31 8.43
C LYS A 456 -15.77 1.75 9.00
N GLY A 457 -14.66 1.95 8.31
CA GLY A 457 -13.32 1.54 8.72
C GLY A 457 -12.56 2.59 9.53
N ASN A 458 -13.22 3.66 9.99
CA ASN A 458 -12.59 4.74 10.75
C ASN A 458 -11.96 4.22 12.03
N PHE A 459 -10.74 4.65 12.31
CA PHE A 459 -10.08 4.31 13.57
C PHE A 459 -9.09 5.39 14.01
N PHE A 460 -8.79 5.35 15.31
CA PHE A 460 -7.66 6.03 15.92
C PHE A 460 -6.91 5.03 16.80
N ARG A 461 -5.58 4.94 16.64
CA ARG A 461 -4.73 3.97 17.33
C ARG A 461 -3.64 4.69 18.11
N ILE A 462 -3.44 4.28 19.37
CA ILE A 462 -2.24 4.57 20.14
C ILE A 462 -1.24 3.46 19.83
N ASP A 463 -0.21 3.80 19.07
CA ASP A 463 0.77 2.82 18.58
C ASP A 463 1.79 2.46 19.63
N ASN A 464 2.32 3.48 20.32
CA ASN A 464 3.41 3.30 21.26
C ASN A 464 3.31 4.24 22.44
N ILE A 465 3.59 3.71 23.63
CA ILE A 465 3.85 4.47 24.86
C ILE A 465 5.18 4.00 25.39
N SER A 466 6.07 4.94 25.73
CA SER A 466 7.36 4.63 26.35
C SER A 466 7.67 5.54 27.53
N LEU A 467 8.33 4.96 28.53
CA LEU A 467 8.85 5.66 29.71
C LEU A 467 10.32 5.28 29.88
N GLY A 468 11.20 6.25 29.80
CA GLY A 468 12.63 6.09 29.95
C GLY A 468 13.20 6.79 31.17
N TYR A 469 14.26 6.23 31.74
CA TYR A 469 15.10 6.89 32.73
C TYR A 469 16.57 6.72 32.38
N THR A 470 17.33 7.82 32.37
CA THR A 470 18.77 7.85 32.07
C THR A 470 19.57 8.06 33.33
N PHE A 471 20.32 7.03 33.72
CA PHE A 471 21.38 7.13 34.74
C PHE A 471 22.61 7.76 34.10
N GLN A 472 22.99 8.95 34.54
CA GLN A 472 24.16 9.66 34.03
C GLN A 472 25.36 9.46 34.98
N LYS A 473 26.55 9.65 34.42
CA LYS A 473 27.82 9.61 35.18
C LYS A 473 28.09 8.27 35.87
N LEU A 474 27.81 7.16 35.20
CA LEU A 474 28.24 5.85 35.64
C LEU A 474 29.75 5.68 35.37
N TRP A 475 30.41 4.83 36.14
CA TRP A 475 31.81 4.44 35.96
C TRP A 475 32.75 5.60 35.56
N ASN A 476 33.16 6.41 36.55
CA ASN A 476 34.05 7.58 36.39
C ASN A 476 33.48 8.77 35.57
N GLY A 477 32.18 8.82 35.39
CA GLY A 477 31.50 10.00 34.84
C GLY A 477 31.42 10.09 33.33
N SER A 478 31.91 9.11 32.57
CA SER A 478 31.91 9.09 31.11
C SER A 478 30.74 8.30 30.51
N SER A 479 30.14 7.38 31.25
CA SER A 479 29.12 6.46 30.75
C SER A 479 27.71 6.79 31.23
N SER A 480 26.72 6.44 30.44
CA SER A 480 25.29 6.56 30.80
C SER A 480 24.52 5.29 30.45
N LEU A 481 23.57 4.90 31.32
CA LEU A 481 22.64 3.80 31.09
C LEU A 481 21.23 4.35 30.99
N ARG A 482 20.55 4.12 29.87
CA ARG A 482 19.12 4.41 29.72
C ARG A 482 18.32 3.12 29.76
N LEU A 483 17.41 3.04 30.71
CA LEU A 483 16.39 1.98 30.79
C LEU A 483 15.09 2.51 30.23
N THR A 484 14.40 1.74 29.38
CA THR A 484 13.14 2.12 28.77
C THR A 484 12.13 1.00 28.88
N LEU A 485 10.96 1.31 29.44
CA LEU A 485 9.75 0.49 29.34
C LEU A 485 8.94 0.96 28.14
N GLY A 486 8.50 0.04 27.30
CA GLY A 486 7.71 0.32 26.11
C GLY A 486 6.51 -0.61 26.00
N VAL A 487 5.40 -0.05 25.49
CA VAL A 487 4.20 -0.81 25.11
C VAL A 487 3.86 -0.44 23.67
N GLN A 488 3.77 -1.43 22.79
CA GLN A 488 3.35 -1.26 21.40
C GLN A 488 1.94 -1.82 21.19
N ASN A 489 1.23 -1.28 20.20
CA ASN A 489 -0.17 -1.62 19.91
C ASN A 489 -1.06 -1.47 21.16
N VAL A 490 -1.04 -0.26 21.73
CA VAL A 490 -1.61 0.01 23.06
C VAL A 490 -3.13 -0.08 23.07
N ALA A 491 -3.78 0.63 22.13
CA ALA A 491 -5.24 0.67 22.01
C ALA A 491 -5.68 1.12 20.62
N THR A 492 -6.79 0.56 20.14
CA THR A 492 -7.46 0.99 18.91
C THR A 492 -8.88 1.40 19.23
N PHE A 493 -9.28 2.60 18.82
CA PHE A 493 -10.62 3.15 18.97
C PHE A 493 -11.29 3.12 17.60
N THR A 494 -12.35 2.34 17.46
CA THR A 494 -13.07 2.14 16.19
C THR A 494 -14.52 1.73 16.45
N GLY A 495 -15.37 2.00 15.47
CA GLY A 495 -16.72 1.43 15.40
C GLY A 495 -16.82 0.20 14.51
N TYR A 496 -15.71 -0.23 13.90
CA TYR A 496 -15.67 -1.44 13.09
C TYR A 496 -15.85 -2.69 13.96
N SER A 497 -16.67 -3.62 13.51
CA SER A 497 -17.05 -4.80 14.31
C SER A 497 -16.08 -5.98 14.22
N GLY A 498 -15.15 -5.97 13.21
CA GLY A 498 -14.10 -6.98 13.06
C GLY A 498 -12.91 -6.76 14.00
N ILE A 499 -11.88 -7.58 13.83
CA ILE A 499 -10.71 -7.61 14.73
C ILE A 499 -9.83 -6.35 14.58
N ASP A 500 -9.57 -5.92 13.34
CA ASP A 500 -8.72 -4.76 13.05
C ASP A 500 -9.31 -3.97 11.88
N PRO A 501 -9.59 -2.66 12.05
CA PRO A 501 -10.13 -1.81 10.97
C PRO A 501 -9.08 -1.43 9.92
N GLU A 502 -7.79 -1.57 10.22
CA GLU A 502 -6.71 -1.18 9.32
C GLU A 502 -6.41 -2.27 8.30
N ILE A 503 -7.30 -2.37 7.31
CA ILE A 503 -7.23 -3.36 6.23
C ILE A 503 -7.01 -2.64 4.91
N TYR A 504 -5.82 -2.76 4.35
CA TYR A 504 -5.41 -2.05 3.13
C TYR A 504 -6.32 -2.34 1.92
N SER A 505 -6.74 -3.60 1.75
CA SER A 505 -7.64 -3.97 0.65
C SER A 505 -9.09 -3.49 0.86
N GLY A 506 -9.44 -3.09 2.08
CA GLY A 506 -10.83 -2.82 2.49
C GLY A 506 -11.70 -4.08 2.60
N ILE A 507 -11.14 -5.28 2.46
CA ILE A 507 -11.89 -6.55 2.56
C ILE A 507 -11.29 -7.36 3.70
N ASP A 508 -12.05 -7.53 4.78
CA ASP A 508 -11.66 -8.34 5.93
C ASP A 508 -11.90 -9.82 5.63
N LYS A 509 -10.82 -10.52 5.27
CA LYS A 509 -10.89 -11.94 4.92
C LYS A 509 -10.53 -12.85 6.10
N GLU A 510 -9.48 -12.50 6.82
CA GLU A 510 -8.92 -13.19 7.99
C GLU A 510 -7.75 -12.35 8.50
N VAL A 511 -7.99 -11.44 9.41
CA VAL A 511 -6.92 -10.63 9.99
C VAL A 511 -6.32 -11.35 11.18
N TYR A 512 -5.01 -11.59 11.11
CA TYR A 512 -4.27 -12.05 12.28
C TYR A 512 -4.21 -10.93 13.32
N PRO A 513 -4.67 -11.15 14.56
CA PRO A 513 -4.69 -10.11 15.59
C PRO A 513 -3.30 -9.57 15.87
N ARG A 514 -3.13 -8.25 15.86
CA ARG A 514 -1.86 -7.62 16.24
C ARG A 514 -1.62 -7.79 17.73
N PRO A 515 -0.50 -8.38 18.17
CA PRO A 515 -0.22 -8.56 19.59
C PRO A 515 0.11 -7.22 20.25
N ARG A 516 -0.27 -7.05 21.50
CA ARG A 516 0.28 -6.01 22.36
C ARG A 516 1.65 -6.47 22.85
N VAL A 517 2.69 -5.65 22.62
CA VAL A 517 4.06 -6.00 22.94
C VAL A 517 4.57 -5.13 24.09
N PHE A 518 5.03 -5.75 25.15
CA PHE A 518 5.71 -5.09 26.26
C PHE A 518 7.21 -5.31 26.11
N SER A 519 7.98 -4.26 26.22
CA SER A 519 9.44 -4.30 26.07
C SER A 519 10.15 -3.61 27.22
N LEU A 520 11.28 -4.20 27.64
CA LEU A 520 12.26 -3.57 28.51
C LEU A 520 13.57 -3.48 27.73
N SER A 521 14.09 -2.26 27.57
CA SER A 521 15.33 -2.03 26.84
C SER A 521 16.36 -1.35 27.74
N ALA A 522 17.62 -1.73 27.60
CA ALA A 522 18.76 -1.10 28.24
C ALA A 522 19.74 -0.62 27.17
N ASN A 523 20.08 0.66 27.17
CA ASN A 523 21.05 1.27 26.27
C ASN A 523 22.19 1.86 27.07
N LEU A 524 23.40 1.33 26.86
CA LEU A 524 24.60 1.74 27.53
C LEU A 524 25.50 2.50 26.58
N ASN A 525 25.82 3.75 26.92
CA ASN A 525 26.79 4.60 26.20
C ASN A 525 28.06 4.75 27.05
N PHE A 526 29.21 4.52 26.41
CA PHE A 526 30.53 4.61 27.04
C PHE A 526 31.23 5.92 26.74
#